data_1776deb6f8ca034d57778cdff9b3c3f6
#
_entry.id   1776deb6f8ca034d57778cdff9b3c3f6
#
_cell.length_a   1.000
_cell.length_b   1.000
_cell.length_c   1.000
_cell.angle_alpha   90.00
_cell.angle_beta   90.00
_cell.angle_gamma   90.00
#
_symmetry.space_group_name_H-M   'P 1'
#
loop_
_entity.id
_entity.type
_entity.pdbx_description
1 polymer ?
#
loop_
_entity_poly.entity_id
_entity_poly.type
_entity_poly.pdbx_seq_one_letter_code
_entity_poly.pdbx_strand_id
1 'polypeptide(L)'
;DASGCIVAPGAIGLQTHYDAQLNWDPYATLSGWFGVTSLTVGQCGFGFAPTRPGDRDLNMRMMNRIEAIPLESMRQGMRWDWETFPEYMDSLDRQGLGVNVGALVPFSPLRGYVLGMMEARERTSVTEAELNQMKQILHDSMKAGAFGISADKNLEDRPEDGSWLPSHVASKEEFLGLARVMRDFGVGQIGWTIGISDDRPEQRDMLAEMVRISGRPLHVVLGDDEGYEWLEQMRQEGL
;
A
#
# COMPACT_ATOMS: atom_id res chain seq x y z
N ASP A 1 28.47 -19.88 18.00
CA ASP A 1 28.46 -19.75 19.46
C ASP A 1 27.70 -18.46 19.82
N ALA A 2 26.62 -18.57 20.61
CA ALA A 2 25.80 -17.44 21.06
C ALA A 2 25.88 -17.28 22.60
N SER A 3 26.92 -17.81 23.22
CA SER A 3 27.11 -17.68 24.66
C SER A 3 27.17 -16.23 25.08
N GLY A 4 26.30 -15.83 26.01
CA GLY A 4 26.17 -14.43 26.48
C GLY A 4 25.35 -13.50 25.57
N CYS A 5 24.76 -14.03 24.48
CA CYS A 5 23.87 -13.31 23.56
C CYS A 5 22.42 -13.76 23.74
N ILE A 6 21.50 -12.91 23.29
CA ILE A 6 20.09 -13.26 23.11
C ILE A 6 19.89 -13.64 21.64
N VAL A 7 19.35 -14.84 21.39
CA VAL A 7 18.91 -15.25 20.05
C VAL A 7 17.45 -14.88 19.90
N ALA A 8 17.13 -14.03 18.94
CA ALA A 8 15.78 -13.55 18.66
C ALA A 8 15.45 -13.70 17.16
N PRO A 9 14.16 -13.77 16.78
CA PRO A 9 13.76 -13.60 15.41
C PRO A 9 14.25 -12.28 14.82
N GLY A 10 14.49 -12.21 13.52
CA GLY A 10 14.80 -10.96 12.85
C GLY A 10 13.61 -9.97 12.94
N ALA A 11 13.92 -8.69 12.94
CA ALA A 11 12.91 -7.64 12.97
C ALA A 11 12.05 -7.65 11.68
N ILE A 12 10.81 -7.18 11.81
CA ILE A 12 9.87 -7.02 10.71
C ILE A 12 9.63 -5.53 10.48
N GLY A 13 9.97 -5.03 9.30
CA GLY A 13 9.67 -3.66 8.87
C GLY A 13 8.24 -3.61 8.31
N LEU A 14 7.27 -3.20 9.14
CA LEU A 14 5.85 -3.18 8.76
C LEU A 14 5.46 -2.00 7.88
N GLN A 15 6.24 -0.93 7.87
CA GLN A 15 6.00 0.28 7.10
C GLN A 15 7.26 0.66 6.35
N THR A 16 7.33 0.34 5.07
CA THR A 16 8.49 0.67 4.23
C THR A 16 8.07 1.05 2.80
N HIS A 17 8.93 1.82 2.14
CA HIS A 17 8.77 2.22 0.75
C HIS A 17 9.94 1.72 -0.13
N TYR A 18 10.36 0.48 0.10
CA TYR A 18 11.38 -0.20 -0.71
C TYR A 18 10.90 -0.65 -2.09
N ASP A 19 9.66 -0.33 -2.47
CA ASP A 19 9.02 -0.74 -3.73
C ASP A 19 9.89 -0.53 -4.97
N ALA A 20 10.53 0.63 -5.06
CA ALA A 20 11.47 0.92 -6.12
C ALA A 20 12.84 0.28 -5.85
N GLN A 21 13.37 0.46 -4.63
CA GLN A 21 14.74 0.08 -4.27
C GLN A 21 14.99 -1.41 -4.45
N LEU A 22 14.02 -2.27 -4.15
CA LEU A 22 14.16 -3.72 -4.35
C LEU A 22 14.54 -4.11 -5.78
N ASN A 23 14.30 -3.24 -6.79
CA ASN A 23 14.71 -3.51 -8.16
C ASN A 23 16.23 -3.43 -8.40
N TRP A 24 16.97 -2.69 -7.57
CA TRP A 24 18.43 -2.52 -7.69
C TRP A 24 19.18 -2.93 -6.42
N ASP A 25 18.50 -3.00 -5.28
CA ASP A 25 19.05 -3.47 -4.02
C ASP A 25 18.12 -4.52 -3.39
N PRO A 26 18.25 -5.78 -3.83
CA PRO A 26 17.37 -6.87 -3.38
C PRO A 26 17.58 -7.25 -1.91
N TYR A 27 18.59 -6.71 -1.24
CA TYR A 27 18.89 -6.98 0.17
C TYR A 27 18.26 -5.96 1.12
N ALA A 28 17.59 -4.92 0.61
CA ALA A 28 17.11 -3.80 1.42
C ALA A 28 18.21 -3.32 2.40
N THR A 29 19.37 -2.98 1.86
CA THR A 29 20.70 -2.97 2.50
C THR A 29 20.70 -2.30 3.87
N LEU A 30 20.11 -1.11 4.05
CA LEU A 30 20.15 -0.46 5.37
C LEU A 30 19.33 -1.25 6.41
N SER A 31 18.12 -1.66 6.08
CA SER A 31 17.27 -2.39 7.03
C SER A 31 17.84 -3.75 7.37
N GLY A 32 18.39 -4.48 6.41
CA GLY A 32 19.06 -5.76 6.62
C GLY A 32 20.24 -5.66 7.58
N TRP A 33 21.02 -4.57 7.53
CA TRP A 33 22.14 -4.34 8.46
C TRP A 33 21.70 -4.14 9.90
N PHE A 34 20.47 -3.69 10.12
CA PHE A 34 19.88 -3.55 11.46
C PHE A 34 19.08 -4.78 11.91
N GLY A 35 19.22 -5.91 11.19
CA GLY A 35 18.59 -7.17 11.57
C GLY A 35 17.14 -7.33 11.11
N VAL A 36 16.67 -6.50 10.18
CA VAL A 36 15.39 -6.71 9.52
C VAL A 36 15.50 -7.87 8.55
N THR A 37 14.65 -8.87 8.71
CA THR A 37 14.61 -10.07 7.86
C THR A 37 13.33 -10.20 7.03
N SER A 38 12.33 -9.39 7.37
CA SER A 38 11.05 -9.32 6.65
C SER A 38 10.59 -7.87 6.56
N LEU A 39 10.00 -7.48 5.46
CA LEU A 39 9.44 -6.13 5.30
C LEU A 39 8.17 -6.15 4.46
N THR A 40 7.39 -5.07 4.54
CA THR A 40 6.22 -4.87 3.69
C THR A 40 6.42 -3.65 2.78
N VAL A 41 5.99 -3.78 1.54
CA VAL A 41 5.99 -2.73 0.51
C VAL A 41 4.57 -2.46 0.01
N GLY A 42 4.38 -1.43 -0.80
CA GLY A 42 3.06 -1.02 -1.26
C GLY A 42 2.27 -0.30 -0.16
N GLN A 43 2.93 0.33 0.80
CA GLN A 43 2.31 1.05 1.91
C GLN A 43 1.70 2.39 1.46
N CYS A 44 0.91 3.01 2.31
CA CYS A 44 0.29 4.33 2.10
C CYS A 44 -0.49 4.47 0.77
N GLY A 45 -0.89 3.37 0.15
CA GLY A 45 -1.54 3.40 -1.16
C GLY A 45 -0.62 3.80 -2.31
N PHE A 46 0.71 3.79 -2.10
CA PHE A 46 1.73 4.07 -3.10
C PHE A 46 2.45 2.81 -3.53
N GLY A 47 2.94 2.79 -4.76
CA GLY A 47 3.67 1.66 -5.30
C GLY A 47 3.64 1.64 -6.82
N PHE A 48 4.08 0.53 -7.41
CA PHE A 48 4.31 0.45 -8.85
C PHE A 48 3.53 -0.66 -9.56
N ALA A 49 2.59 -1.30 -8.86
CA ALA A 49 1.75 -2.33 -9.45
C ALA A 49 0.34 -2.39 -8.81
N PRO A 50 -0.72 -2.50 -9.66
CA PRO A 50 -0.66 -2.49 -11.11
C PRO A 50 -0.37 -1.09 -11.69
N THR A 51 0.31 -1.01 -12.84
CA THR A 51 0.63 0.28 -13.48
C THR A 51 0.66 0.14 -14.99
N ARG A 52 -0.18 0.90 -15.70
CA ARG A 52 -0.14 0.97 -17.16
C ARG A 52 1.20 1.58 -17.63
N PRO A 53 1.76 1.15 -18.76
CA PRO A 53 3.02 1.72 -19.27
C PRO A 53 3.02 3.25 -19.36
N GLY A 54 1.90 3.85 -19.78
CA GLY A 54 1.76 5.32 -19.89
C GLY A 54 1.74 6.07 -18.57
N ASP A 55 1.46 5.39 -17.44
CA ASP A 55 1.33 6.00 -16.12
C ASP A 55 2.59 5.82 -15.24
N ARG A 56 3.63 5.12 -15.73
CA ARG A 56 4.85 4.80 -14.99
C ARG A 56 5.57 6.03 -14.46
N ASP A 57 5.75 7.07 -15.31
CA ASP A 57 6.42 8.31 -14.91
C ASP A 57 5.62 9.08 -13.84
N LEU A 58 4.27 9.07 -13.93
CA LEU A 58 3.41 9.68 -12.92
C LEU A 58 3.53 8.99 -11.55
N ASN A 59 3.58 7.66 -11.51
CA ASN A 59 3.79 6.92 -10.27
C ASN A 59 5.18 7.16 -9.67
N MET A 60 6.24 7.23 -10.50
CA MET A 60 7.58 7.57 -10.03
C MET A 60 7.65 9.00 -9.47
N ARG A 61 7.01 9.99 -10.11
CA ARG A 61 6.96 11.38 -9.61
C ARG A 61 6.20 11.48 -8.30
N MET A 62 5.11 10.75 -8.15
CA MET A 62 4.36 10.67 -6.90
C MET A 62 5.25 10.15 -5.77
N MET A 63 5.93 9.03 -5.99
CA MET A 63 6.86 8.44 -5.02
C MET A 63 8.06 9.35 -4.73
N ASN A 64 8.59 10.05 -5.73
CA ASN A 64 9.66 11.02 -5.54
C ASN A 64 9.23 12.18 -4.63
N ARG A 65 8.01 12.71 -4.84
CA ARG A 65 7.54 13.86 -4.07
C ARG A 65 7.18 13.52 -2.63
N ILE A 66 6.55 12.38 -2.41
CA ILE A 66 6.02 12.00 -1.09
C ILE A 66 7.08 11.28 -0.26
N GLU A 67 7.78 10.33 -0.87
CA GLU A 67 8.76 9.46 -0.18
C GLU A 67 10.21 9.88 -0.40
N ALA A 68 10.44 10.99 -1.08
CA ALA A 68 11.77 11.54 -1.38
C ALA A 68 12.71 10.56 -2.12
N ILE A 69 12.18 9.55 -2.80
CA ILE A 69 12.99 8.62 -3.59
C ILE A 69 13.43 9.33 -4.88
N PRO A 70 14.74 9.45 -5.17
CA PRO A 70 15.21 10.21 -6.32
C PRO A 70 14.63 9.68 -7.63
N LEU A 71 13.97 10.54 -8.40
CA LEU A 71 13.30 10.19 -9.65
C LEU A 71 14.23 9.53 -10.64
N GLU A 72 15.46 10.05 -10.77
CA GLU A 72 16.46 9.52 -11.68
C GLU A 72 16.93 8.11 -11.28
N SER A 73 17.05 7.83 -9.99
CA SER A 73 17.35 6.48 -9.49
C SER A 73 16.25 5.48 -9.87
N MET A 74 14.99 5.89 -9.78
CA MET A 74 13.86 5.05 -10.20
C MET A 74 13.85 4.84 -11.72
N ARG A 75 14.11 5.88 -12.51
CA ARG A 75 14.17 5.78 -13.98
C ARG A 75 15.25 4.83 -14.47
N GLN A 76 16.40 4.81 -13.80
CA GLN A 76 17.51 3.93 -14.15
C GLN A 76 17.41 2.54 -13.53
N GLY A 77 16.90 2.45 -12.30
CA GLY A 77 16.93 1.24 -11.50
C GLY A 77 15.73 0.32 -11.68
N MET A 78 14.56 0.86 -12.07
CA MET A 78 13.36 0.05 -12.20
C MET A 78 13.30 -0.68 -13.53
N ARG A 79 13.05 -1.98 -13.48
CA ARG A 79 13.04 -2.86 -14.67
C ARG A 79 11.79 -2.72 -15.51
N TRP A 80 10.65 -2.45 -14.88
CA TRP A 80 9.36 -2.30 -15.53
C TRP A 80 8.96 -3.48 -16.46
N ASP A 81 9.33 -4.71 -16.07
CA ASP A 81 8.97 -5.94 -16.76
C ASP A 81 7.61 -6.51 -16.29
N TRP A 82 6.78 -5.64 -15.74
CA TRP A 82 5.41 -5.91 -15.30
C TRP A 82 4.46 -4.78 -15.69
N GLU A 83 3.17 -5.11 -15.68
CA GLU A 83 2.04 -4.17 -15.74
C GLU A 83 1.05 -4.47 -14.61
N THR A 84 0.76 -5.74 -14.37
CA THR A 84 -0.15 -6.23 -13.33
C THR A 84 0.58 -6.50 -12.02
N PHE A 85 -0.17 -6.61 -10.92
CA PHE A 85 0.39 -6.96 -9.62
C PHE A 85 0.98 -8.39 -9.57
N PRO A 86 0.33 -9.43 -10.12
CA PRO A 86 0.96 -10.75 -10.23
C PRO A 86 2.30 -10.73 -10.95
N GLU A 87 2.41 -10.03 -12.07
CA GLU A 87 3.68 -9.90 -12.81
C GLU A 87 4.76 -9.17 -11.99
N TYR A 88 4.38 -8.19 -11.16
CA TYR A 88 5.31 -7.53 -10.23
C TYR A 88 5.85 -8.52 -9.20
N MET A 89 4.98 -9.34 -8.60
CA MET A 89 5.41 -10.39 -7.67
C MET A 89 6.35 -11.38 -8.35
N ASP A 90 6.04 -11.83 -9.55
CA ASP A 90 6.90 -12.70 -10.36
C ASP A 90 8.25 -12.03 -10.70
N SER A 91 8.26 -10.72 -10.92
CA SER A 91 9.49 -9.95 -11.18
C SER A 91 10.41 -9.93 -9.96
N LEU A 92 9.85 -9.72 -8.76
CA LEU A 92 10.60 -9.78 -7.52
C LEU A 92 11.15 -11.19 -7.24
N ASP A 93 10.35 -12.21 -7.48
CA ASP A 93 10.74 -13.61 -7.32
C ASP A 93 11.90 -14.00 -8.27
N ARG A 94 11.81 -13.63 -9.54
CA ARG A 94 12.87 -13.87 -10.53
C ARG A 94 14.18 -13.18 -10.16
N GLN A 95 14.11 -12.03 -9.50
CA GLN A 95 15.31 -11.33 -9.04
C GLN A 95 15.99 -12.07 -7.89
N GLY A 96 15.23 -12.70 -7.02
CA GLY A 96 15.69 -13.25 -5.76
C GLY A 96 15.98 -12.16 -4.73
N LEU A 97 15.25 -12.18 -3.62
CA LEU A 97 15.37 -11.19 -2.56
C LEU A 97 16.16 -11.76 -1.38
N GLY A 98 16.98 -10.93 -0.75
CA GLY A 98 17.73 -11.27 0.45
C GLY A 98 16.92 -11.14 1.74
N VAL A 99 15.70 -10.63 1.66
CA VAL A 99 14.73 -10.46 2.75
C VAL A 99 13.38 -11.02 2.33
N ASN A 100 12.55 -11.39 3.30
CA ASN A 100 11.15 -11.75 2.98
C ASN A 100 10.37 -10.47 2.71
N VAL A 101 9.52 -10.47 1.68
CA VAL A 101 8.73 -9.30 1.29
C VAL A 101 7.25 -9.67 1.24
N GLY A 102 6.43 -8.93 2.00
CA GLY A 102 4.98 -8.90 1.83
C GLY A 102 4.59 -7.66 1.03
N ALA A 103 3.97 -7.83 -0.13
CA ALA A 103 3.54 -6.70 -0.95
C ALA A 103 2.03 -6.45 -0.81
N LEU A 104 1.66 -5.22 -0.47
CA LEU A 104 0.28 -4.73 -0.47
C LEU A 104 -0.09 -4.19 -1.85
N VAL A 105 -1.34 -4.35 -2.24
CA VAL A 105 -1.87 -3.70 -3.45
C VAL A 105 -2.14 -2.23 -3.12
N PRO A 106 -1.40 -1.28 -3.71
CA PRO A 106 -1.58 0.13 -3.43
C PRO A 106 -2.83 0.67 -4.15
N PHE A 107 -3.71 1.35 -3.41
CA PHE A 107 -5.00 1.81 -3.95
C PHE A 107 -4.86 2.82 -5.08
N SER A 108 -3.94 3.78 -4.97
CA SER A 108 -3.79 4.83 -5.99
C SER A 108 -3.38 4.27 -7.36
N PRO A 109 -2.38 3.40 -7.46
CA PRO A 109 -2.08 2.67 -8.69
C PRO A 109 -3.24 1.77 -9.16
N LEU A 110 -3.93 1.06 -8.27
CA LEU A 110 -5.07 0.20 -8.61
C LEU A 110 -6.18 1.03 -9.28
N ARG A 111 -6.56 2.15 -8.67
CA ARG A 111 -7.59 3.06 -9.23
C ARG A 111 -7.13 3.68 -10.55
N GLY A 112 -5.88 4.12 -10.61
CA GLY A 112 -5.25 4.65 -11.82
C GLY A 112 -5.19 3.63 -12.94
N TYR A 113 -4.97 2.37 -12.62
CA TYR A 113 -4.97 1.29 -13.62
C TYR A 113 -6.33 1.08 -14.29
N VAL A 114 -7.42 1.30 -13.57
CA VAL A 114 -8.78 1.17 -14.11
C VAL A 114 -9.20 2.42 -14.87
N LEU A 115 -9.01 3.60 -14.29
CA LEU A 115 -9.53 4.87 -14.83
C LEU A 115 -8.53 5.60 -15.76
N GLY A 116 -7.24 5.32 -15.64
CA GLY A 116 -6.15 6.21 -16.06
C GLY A 116 -5.78 7.15 -14.92
N MET A 117 -4.48 7.36 -14.69
CA MET A 117 -3.99 8.06 -13.50
C MET A 117 -4.51 9.51 -13.40
N MET A 118 -4.65 10.23 -14.50
CA MET A 118 -5.15 11.61 -14.50
C MET A 118 -6.62 11.66 -14.08
N GLU A 119 -7.46 10.84 -14.69
CA GLU A 119 -8.90 10.75 -14.37
C GLU A 119 -9.13 10.26 -12.94
N ALA A 120 -8.29 9.34 -12.47
CA ALA A 120 -8.34 8.80 -11.11
C ALA A 120 -8.09 9.86 -10.02
N ARG A 121 -7.46 10.97 -10.32
CA ARG A 121 -7.21 12.08 -9.38
C ARG A 121 -8.35 13.10 -9.30
N GLU A 122 -9.29 13.06 -10.25
CA GLU A 122 -10.34 14.06 -10.41
C GLU A 122 -11.74 13.49 -10.09
N ARG A 123 -12.02 12.27 -10.51
CA ARG A 123 -13.33 11.66 -10.32
C ARG A 123 -13.57 11.26 -8.87
N THR A 124 -14.71 11.67 -8.34
CA THR A 124 -15.13 11.38 -6.95
C THR A 124 -15.92 10.09 -6.81
N SER A 125 -16.26 9.43 -7.92
CA SER A 125 -16.98 8.15 -7.93
C SER A 125 -16.59 7.33 -9.15
N VAL A 126 -16.82 6.03 -9.07
CA VAL A 126 -16.64 5.07 -10.17
C VAL A 126 -17.97 4.45 -10.54
N THR A 127 -18.08 3.95 -11.76
CA THR A 127 -19.22 3.13 -12.17
C THR A 127 -19.14 1.73 -11.54
N GLU A 128 -20.25 1.02 -11.52
CA GLU A 128 -20.29 -0.37 -11.03
C GLU A 128 -19.31 -1.28 -11.81
N ALA A 129 -19.19 -1.07 -13.11
CA ALA A 129 -18.26 -1.83 -13.95
C ALA A 129 -16.80 -1.59 -13.56
N GLU A 130 -16.41 -0.34 -13.34
CA GLU A 130 -15.07 0.04 -12.89
C GLU A 130 -14.77 -0.51 -11.49
N LEU A 131 -15.72 -0.40 -10.56
CA LEU A 131 -15.57 -0.98 -9.23
C LEU A 131 -15.41 -2.51 -9.30
N ASN A 132 -16.17 -3.18 -10.14
CA ASN A 132 -16.03 -4.62 -10.34
C ASN A 132 -14.68 -4.98 -10.98
N GLN A 133 -14.14 -4.15 -11.86
CA GLN A 133 -12.78 -4.33 -12.39
C GLN A 133 -11.72 -4.16 -11.31
N MET A 134 -11.83 -3.13 -10.44
CA MET A 134 -10.92 -2.96 -9.30
C MET A 134 -10.97 -4.17 -8.36
N LYS A 135 -12.17 -4.67 -8.03
CA LYS A 135 -12.35 -5.87 -7.22
C LYS A 135 -11.69 -7.10 -7.84
N GLN A 136 -11.84 -7.28 -9.16
CA GLN A 136 -11.23 -8.41 -9.87
C GLN A 136 -9.70 -8.33 -9.83
N ILE A 137 -9.13 -7.14 -10.05
CA ILE A 137 -7.67 -6.94 -9.98
C ILE A 137 -7.15 -7.24 -8.56
N LEU A 138 -7.84 -6.75 -7.52
CA LEU A 138 -7.46 -7.07 -6.13
C LEU A 138 -7.58 -8.58 -5.86
N HIS A 139 -8.66 -9.22 -6.32
CA HIS A 139 -8.85 -10.66 -6.17
C HIS A 139 -7.70 -11.45 -6.82
N ASP A 140 -7.30 -11.11 -8.04
CA ASP A 140 -6.22 -11.78 -8.75
C ASP A 140 -4.86 -11.50 -8.09
N SER A 141 -4.66 -10.30 -7.56
CA SER A 141 -3.50 -9.94 -6.76
C SER A 141 -3.41 -10.76 -5.47
N MET A 142 -4.52 -10.92 -4.75
CA MET A 142 -4.58 -11.75 -3.55
C MET A 142 -4.29 -13.23 -3.85
N LYS A 143 -4.77 -13.75 -4.98
CA LYS A 143 -4.43 -15.11 -5.46
C LYS A 143 -2.95 -15.27 -5.76
N ALA A 144 -2.29 -14.23 -6.25
CA ALA A 144 -0.86 -14.21 -6.51
C ALA A 144 -0.01 -14.03 -5.23
N GLY A 145 -0.63 -13.88 -4.07
CA GLY A 145 0.07 -13.76 -2.79
C GLY A 145 0.19 -12.34 -2.25
N ALA A 146 -0.63 -11.39 -2.72
CA ALA A 146 -0.68 -10.06 -2.12
C ALA A 146 -0.97 -10.15 -0.62
N PHE A 147 -0.26 -9.33 0.16
CA PHE A 147 -0.39 -9.27 1.62
C PHE A 147 -1.54 -8.36 2.09
N GLY A 148 -2.37 -7.91 1.18
CA GLY A 148 -3.53 -7.07 1.43
C GLY A 148 -3.61 -5.85 0.54
N ILE A 149 -4.25 -4.81 1.05
CA ILE A 149 -4.42 -3.52 0.35
C ILE A 149 -3.96 -2.37 1.24
N SER A 150 -3.49 -1.30 0.62
CA SER A 150 -3.17 -0.06 1.33
C SER A 150 -3.79 1.17 0.68
N ALA A 151 -4.03 2.21 1.47
CA ALA A 151 -4.45 3.52 0.99
C ALA A 151 -3.94 4.64 1.89
N ASP A 152 -4.03 5.86 1.38
CA ASP A 152 -3.69 7.10 2.05
C ASP A 152 -4.83 8.10 1.88
N LYS A 153 -5.22 8.74 2.96
CA LYS A 153 -6.11 9.91 2.94
C LYS A 153 -5.53 11.09 3.72
N ASN A 154 -4.20 11.12 3.91
CA ASN A 154 -3.50 12.28 4.41
C ASN A 154 -3.51 13.39 3.34
N LEU A 155 -4.24 14.46 3.53
CA LEU A 155 -4.38 15.56 2.56
C LEU A 155 -3.10 16.38 2.37
N GLU A 156 -2.09 16.18 3.19
CA GLU A 156 -0.77 16.79 3.02
C GLU A 156 0.07 16.07 1.96
N ASP A 157 -0.20 14.78 1.74
CA ASP A 157 0.48 13.98 0.73
C ASP A 157 -0.09 14.29 -0.65
N ARG A 158 0.68 15.04 -1.44
CA ARG A 158 0.28 15.47 -2.78
C ARG A 158 1.40 15.23 -3.79
N PRO A 159 1.05 14.91 -5.04
CA PRO A 159 1.99 14.92 -6.15
C PRO A 159 2.67 16.28 -6.34
N GLU A 160 3.72 16.31 -7.15
CA GLU A 160 4.52 17.50 -7.44
C GLU A 160 3.68 18.67 -8.01
N ASP A 161 2.65 18.37 -8.79
CA ASP A 161 1.73 19.34 -9.40
C ASP A 161 0.64 19.87 -8.44
N GLY A 162 0.64 19.43 -7.17
CA GLY A 162 -0.32 19.81 -6.15
C GLY A 162 -1.72 19.20 -6.31
N SER A 163 -1.93 18.32 -7.28
CA SER A 163 -3.18 17.60 -7.49
C SER A 163 -3.52 16.67 -6.31
N TRP A 164 -4.72 16.11 -6.34
CA TRP A 164 -5.12 15.09 -5.37
C TRP A 164 -4.51 13.71 -5.69
N LEU A 165 -4.33 12.89 -4.66
CA LEU A 165 -4.11 11.46 -4.86
C LEU A 165 -5.43 10.79 -5.28
N PRO A 166 -5.38 9.71 -6.06
CA PRO A 166 -6.57 8.92 -6.37
C PRO A 166 -7.37 8.49 -5.13
N SER A 167 -6.70 8.16 -4.03
CA SER A 167 -7.32 7.78 -2.76
C SER A 167 -8.04 8.94 -2.06
N HIS A 168 -7.58 10.19 -2.23
CA HIS A 168 -8.22 11.35 -1.59
C HIS A 168 -9.62 11.61 -2.12
N VAL A 169 -9.82 11.43 -3.43
CA VAL A 169 -11.10 11.71 -4.11
C VAL A 169 -12.03 10.49 -4.18
N ALA A 170 -11.49 9.30 -3.92
CA ALA A 170 -12.26 8.05 -3.98
C ALA A 170 -13.40 8.02 -2.96
N SER A 171 -14.53 7.44 -3.36
CA SER A 171 -15.70 7.26 -2.52
C SER A 171 -15.52 6.16 -1.48
N LYS A 172 -16.28 6.24 -0.39
CA LYS A 172 -16.34 5.21 0.65
C LYS A 172 -16.69 3.83 0.06
N GLU A 173 -17.62 3.80 -0.90
CA GLU A 173 -18.11 2.57 -1.54
C GLU A 173 -17.00 1.80 -2.26
N GLU A 174 -16.00 2.51 -2.82
CA GLU A 174 -14.84 1.88 -3.45
C GLU A 174 -14.05 1.08 -2.41
N PHE A 175 -13.72 1.68 -1.27
CA PHE A 175 -12.98 1.01 -0.18
C PHE A 175 -13.76 -0.15 0.44
N LEU A 176 -15.05 0.04 0.72
CA LEU A 176 -15.90 -1.03 1.24
C LEU A 176 -16.08 -2.19 0.24
N GLY A 177 -16.10 -1.86 -1.05
CA GLY A 177 -16.12 -2.85 -2.12
C GLY A 177 -14.88 -3.74 -2.11
N LEU A 178 -13.71 -3.16 -1.92
CA LEU A 178 -12.43 -3.87 -1.84
C LEU A 178 -12.29 -4.65 -0.52
N ALA A 179 -12.79 -4.12 0.60
CA ALA A 179 -12.82 -4.82 1.88
C ALA A 179 -13.61 -6.15 1.81
N ARG A 180 -14.68 -6.21 1.01
CA ARG A 180 -15.43 -7.45 0.77
C ARG A 180 -14.59 -8.50 0.04
N VAL A 181 -13.75 -8.10 -0.91
CA VAL A 181 -12.80 -9.03 -1.57
C VAL A 181 -11.83 -9.61 -0.54
N MET A 182 -11.28 -8.78 0.34
CA MET A 182 -10.35 -9.22 1.39
C MET A 182 -10.99 -10.27 2.33
N ARG A 183 -12.27 -10.12 2.65
CA ARG A 183 -13.03 -11.09 3.47
C ARG A 183 -12.98 -12.48 2.87
N ASP A 184 -13.16 -12.59 1.55
CA ASP A 184 -13.31 -13.88 0.88
C ASP A 184 -12.01 -14.68 0.87
N PHE A 185 -10.86 -14.02 1.03
CA PHE A 185 -9.55 -14.67 1.18
C PHE A 185 -9.21 -15.09 2.62
N GLY A 186 -9.74 -14.39 3.61
CA GLY A 186 -9.46 -14.69 5.02
C GLY A 186 -8.02 -14.46 5.48
N VAL A 187 -7.17 -13.80 4.66
CA VAL A 187 -5.76 -13.49 4.92
C VAL A 187 -5.44 -12.05 4.54
N GLY A 188 -4.27 -11.56 4.97
CA GLY A 188 -3.78 -10.23 4.64
C GLY A 188 -4.19 -9.16 5.64
N GLN A 189 -3.83 -7.91 5.34
CA GLN A 189 -4.09 -6.74 6.18
C GLN A 189 -4.58 -5.54 5.35
N ILE A 190 -5.15 -4.56 6.03
CA ILE A 190 -5.44 -3.23 5.50
C ILE A 190 -4.35 -2.29 6.03
N GLY A 191 -3.58 -1.66 5.13
CA GLY A 191 -2.64 -0.59 5.47
C GLY A 191 -3.28 0.78 5.23
N TRP A 192 -3.12 1.71 6.18
CA TRP A 192 -3.74 3.02 6.04
C TRP A 192 -2.90 4.13 6.64
N THR A 193 -2.86 5.28 5.97
CA THR A 193 -2.27 6.51 6.50
C THR A 193 -3.35 7.53 6.75
N ILE A 194 -3.41 8.02 7.99
CA ILE A 194 -4.24 9.13 8.41
C ILE A 194 -3.29 10.30 8.70
N GLY A 195 -3.55 11.46 8.11
CA GLY A 195 -2.75 12.66 8.36
C GLY A 195 -2.93 13.17 9.79
N ILE A 196 -1.84 13.70 10.38
CA ILE A 196 -1.84 14.28 11.72
C ILE A 196 -2.85 15.44 11.83
N SER A 197 -2.97 16.24 10.74
CA SER A 197 -3.83 17.41 10.70
C SER A 197 -5.23 17.14 10.12
N ASP A 198 -5.52 15.94 9.66
CA ASP A 198 -6.73 15.59 8.91
C ASP A 198 -7.39 14.30 9.40
N ASP A 199 -7.29 14.02 10.69
CA ASP A 199 -7.95 12.88 11.30
C ASP A 199 -9.46 13.18 11.50
N ARG A 200 -10.24 12.79 10.50
CA ARG A 200 -11.69 13.02 10.46
C ARG A 200 -12.46 11.81 11.00
N PRO A 201 -13.51 12.04 11.83
CA PRO A 201 -14.37 10.97 12.33
C PRO A 201 -14.91 10.06 11.21
N GLU A 202 -15.27 10.63 10.06
CA GLU A 202 -15.81 9.87 8.92
C GLU A 202 -14.78 8.89 8.33
N GLN A 203 -13.49 9.23 8.41
CA GLN A 203 -12.41 8.36 7.98
C GLN A 203 -12.24 7.18 8.96
N ARG A 204 -12.27 7.46 10.26
CA ARG A 204 -12.22 6.43 11.31
C ARG A 204 -13.42 5.48 11.21
N ASP A 205 -14.63 6.01 11.03
CA ASP A 205 -15.85 5.20 10.85
C ASP A 205 -15.77 4.29 9.62
N MET A 206 -15.25 4.80 8.51
CA MET A 206 -15.03 4.01 7.30
C MET A 206 -14.02 2.88 7.54
N LEU A 207 -12.92 3.15 8.24
CA LEU A 207 -11.91 2.14 8.57
C LEU A 207 -12.48 1.06 9.48
N ALA A 208 -13.23 1.45 10.52
CA ALA A 208 -13.91 0.50 11.38
C ALA A 208 -14.86 -0.41 10.58
N GLU A 209 -15.61 0.16 9.63
CA GLU A 209 -16.48 -0.60 8.75
C GLU A 209 -15.71 -1.53 7.82
N MET A 210 -14.58 -1.08 7.25
CA MET A 210 -13.70 -1.93 6.43
C MET A 210 -13.16 -3.14 7.23
N VAL A 211 -12.74 -2.92 8.48
CA VAL A 211 -12.27 -3.99 9.37
C VAL A 211 -13.42 -4.98 9.65
N ARG A 212 -14.63 -4.49 10.02
CA ARG A 212 -15.80 -5.35 10.25
C ARG A 212 -16.17 -6.17 9.02
N ILE A 213 -16.16 -5.55 7.83
CA ILE A 213 -16.51 -6.24 6.58
C ILE A 213 -15.46 -7.27 6.21
N SER A 214 -14.20 -6.91 6.27
CA SER A 214 -13.09 -7.77 5.81
C SER A 214 -12.71 -8.84 6.84
N GLY A 215 -12.88 -8.56 8.13
CA GLY A 215 -12.33 -9.37 9.21
C GLY A 215 -10.79 -9.40 9.18
N ARG A 216 -10.15 -8.36 8.62
CA ARG A 216 -8.69 -8.29 8.49
C ARG A 216 -8.13 -7.22 9.41
N PRO A 217 -6.92 -7.44 9.96
CA PRO A 217 -6.28 -6.46 10.82
C PRO A 217 -6.01 -5.16 10.04
N LEU A 218 -6.11 -4.05 10.76
CA LEU A 218 -5.74 -2.73 10.30
C LEU A 218 -4.35 -2.37 10.82
N HIS A 219 -3.47 -2.01 9.91
CA HIS A 219 -2.22 -1.32 10.20
C HIS A 219 -2.40 0.15 9.84
N VAL A 220 -2.36 1.03 10.81
CA VAL A 220 -2.59 2.46 10.60
C VAL A 220 -1.44 3.30 11.14
N VAL A 221 -1.04 4.31 10.37
CA VAL A 221 -0.14 5.37 10.81
C VAL A 221 -1.00 6.49 11.37
N LEU A 222 -0.82 6.76 12.66
CA LEU A 222 -1.54 7.79 13.43
C LEU A 222 -0.57 8.85 13.91
N GLY A 223 -1.05 10.07 14.04
CA GLY A 223 -0.23 11.19 14.44
C GLY A 223 -0.56 11.81 15.80
N ASP A 224 -1.64 11.38 16.49
CA ASP A 224 -2.12 12.02 17.71
C ASP A 224 -2.71 11.04 18.74
N ASP A 225 -2.96 11.56 19.94
CA ASP A 225 -3.50 10.80 21.06
C ASP A 225 -4.96 10.34 20.83
N GLU A 226 -5.76 11.12 20.12
CA GLU A 226 -7.16 10.76 19.81
C GLU A 226 -7.24 9.52 18.90
N GLY A 227 -6.29 9.38 17.99
CA GLY A 227 -6.15 8.19 17.17
C GLY A 227 -5.85 6.95 17.98
N TYR A 228 -5.00 7.05 19.01
CA TYR A 228 -4.73 5.93 19.92
C TYR A 228 -5.94 5.55 20.76
N GLU A 229 -6.70 6.54 21.27
CA GLU A 229 -7.96 6.28 22.00
C GLU A 229 -8.99 5.55 21.11
N TRP A 230 -9.11 5.97 19.86
CA TRP A 230 -9.99 5.30 18.88
C TRP A 230 -9.56 3.85 18.60
N LEU A 231 -8.26 3.58 18.45
CA LEU A 231 -7.77 2.20 18.27
C LEU A 231 -8.07 1.33 19.50
N GLU A 232 -7.89 1.88 20.70
CA GLU A 232 -8.19 1.15 21.93
C GLU A 232 -9.70 0.84 22.05
N GLN A 233 -10.56 1.78 21.63
CA GLN A 233 -11.98 1.53 21.55
C GLN A 233 -12.30 0.40 20.54
N MET A 234 -11.73 0.43 19.33
CA MET A 234 -11.90 -0.64 18.35
C MET A 234 -11.48 -1.99 18.91
N ARG A 235 -10.33 -2.04 19.58
CA ARG A 235 -9.84 -3.27 20.22
C ARG A 235 -10.81 -3.79 21.27
N GLN A 236 -11.45 -2.93 22.07
CA GLN A 236 -12.47 -3.30 23.06
C GLN A 236 -13.74 -3.82 22.39
N GLU A 237 -14.07 -3.34 21.20
CA GLU A 237 -15.18 -3.83 20.37
C GLU A 237 -14.86 -5.15 19.63
N GLY A 238 -13.64 -5.65 19.74
CA GLY A 238 -13.18 -6.88 19.08
C GLY A 238 -12.81 -6.73 17.60
N LEU A 239 -12.41 -5.53 17.21
CA LEU A 239 -11.97 -5.17 15.86
C LEU A 239 -10.44 -5.08 15.76
#